data_611221abfd044164951ce77f57cc6100
#
_entry.id   611221abfd044164951ce77f57cc6100
#
_cell.length_a   1.000
_cell.length_b   1.000
_cell.length_c   1.000
_cell.angle_alpha   90.00
_cell.angle_beta   90.00
_cell.angle_gamma   90.00
#
_symmetry.space_group_name_H-M   'P 1'
#
loop_
_entity.id
_entity.type
_entity.pdbx_description
1 polymer ?
#
loop_
_entity_poly.entity_id
_entity_poly.type
_entity_poly.pdbx_seq_one_letter_code
_entity_poly.pdbx_strand_id
1 'polypeptide(L)'
;MEKKSNVWENVDWITIGIYLAMMFIGWINIYAAVYNEEHKSIFDSTQQYGKQLMWIGAAIFIAVLMINTDSKFFVTFAFPIYIATIALLILVPFIGTEINGAKSWIQIGSFSIQPSEFMKMATSLALARYISSYNFKMHSWKSLMALAGILFVPVGLIFLQNDTGSAIVFGVFLLVLYREGLNGIVLFFTFLTVLVFILTMILDPLITITILTVAAFLINYLLKKKLQRTLIGIGVFTGIFGSLWLLNSVLGGSVSPVVFILIAAIITSTLFFIWAFVLHKRSLAILIGIYLGSVLFSVSVDYVFHNIMEEHQRNRINELLGIQTDIHGTGYHVNQSKIAIGSGGFFGKGFLQGTQTKFDFVPEQSTDFIFCTVGEEWGFLGTTTVVALFMGLLMRIIFLAERNRSRFSRVYGYCVAVILFFHFAVNIGMTIGLAPVVGIPLPFFSYGGSSLWSFTLLLFVFIRLDASRFEQLSF
;
A
#
# COMPACT_ATOMS: atom_id res chain seq x y z
N MET A 1 16.88 -11.94 -43.84
CA MET A 1 16.79 -12.84 -42.65
C MET A 1 17.18 -12.01 -41.44
N GLU A 2 16.20 -11.52 -40.69
CA GLU A 2 16.46 -10.87 -39.40
C GLU A 2 17.03 -11.93 -38.44
N LYS A 3 18.26 -11.69 -37.96
CA LYS A 3 18.90 -12.49 -36.94
C LYS A 3 18.01 -12.39 -35.70
N LYS A 4 17.17 -13.38 -35.40
CA LYS A 4 16.45 -13.46 -34.12
C LYS A 4 17.51 -13.35 -33.02
N SER A 5 17.66 -12.17 -32.44
CA SER A 5 18.55 -11.99 -31.30
C SER A 5 18.05 -12.93 -30.20
N ASN A 6 18.93 -13.73 -29.69
CA ASN A 6 18.62 -14.66 -28.62
C ASN A 6 18.13 -13.82 -27.43
N VAL A 7 16.85 -14.01 -27.00
CA VAL A 7 16.23 -13.22 -25.92
C VAL A 7 17.10 -13.24 -24.66
N TRP A 8 17.73 -14.38 -24.39
CA TRP A 8 18.58 -14.60 -23.23
C TRP A 8 19.84 -13.71 -23.18
N GLU A 9 20.35 -13.23 -24.32
CA GLU A 9 21.47 -12.29 -24.39
C GLU A 9 21.10 -10.88 -23.90
N ASN A 10 19.81 -10.52 -23.99
CA ASN A 10 19.33 -9.20 -23.63
C ASN A 10 18.64 -9.17 -22.23
N VAL A 11 18.52 -10.30 -21.57
CA VAL A 11 17.95 -10.41 -20.23
C VAL A 11 18.84 -9.75 -19.20
N ASP A 12 18.22 -9.05 -18.24
CA ASP A 12 18.95 -8.41 -17.14
C ASP A 12 19.26 -9.41 -16.02
N TRP A 13 20.45 -10.03 -16.11
CA TRP A 13 20.93 -11.04 -15.15
C TRP A 13 21.13 -10.50 -13.73
N ILE A 14 21.34 -9.18 -13.56
CA ILE A 14 21.48 -8.56 -12.24
C ILE A 14 20.17 -8.65 -11.50
N THR A 15 19.06 -8.29 -12.13
CA THR A 15 17.70 -8.40 -11.53
C THR A 15 17.38 -9.84 -11.17
N ILE A 16 17.70 -10.80 -12.06
CA ILE A 16 17.51 -12.23 -11.78
C ILE A 16 18.38 -12.68 -10.59
N GLY A 17 19.63 -12.24 -10.53
CA GLY A 17 20.53 -12.57 -9.41
C GLY A 17 20.00 -12.06 -8.07
N ILE A 18 19.51 -10.83 -8.00
CA ILE A 18 18.88 -10.26 -6.78
C ILE A 18 17.61 -11.05 -6.41
N TYR A 19 16.74 -11.36 -7.38
CA TYR A 19 15.54 -12.15 -7.17
C TYR A 19 15.85 -13.54 -6.58
N LEU A 20 16.83 -14.26 -7.15
CA LEU A 20 17.24 -15.58 -6.65
C LEU A 20 17.86 -15.49 -5.26
N ALA A 21 18.68 -14.47 -5.00
CA ALA A 21 19.28 -14.22 -3.69
C ALA A 21 18.18 -13.98 -2.63
N MET A 22 17.18 -13.16 -2.95
CA MET A 22 16.05 -12.88 -2.03
C MET A 22 15.23 -14.14 -1.74
N MET A 23 14.91 -14.95 -2.75
CA MET A 23 14.21 -16.22 -2.55
C MET A 23 15.01 -17.20 -1.68
N PHE A 24 16.32 -17.29 -1.91
CA PHE A 24 17.19 -18.17 -1.14
C PHE A 24 17.30 -17.74 0.32
N ILE A 25 17.55 -16.44 0.57
CA ILE A 25 17.60 -15.89 1.93
C ILE A 25 16.23 -16.03 2.61
N GLY A 26 15.13 -15.75 1.90
CA GLY A 26 13.77 -15.93 2.41
C GLY A 26 13.50 -17.38 2.81
N TRP A 27 13.88 -18.34 1.98
CA TRP A 27 13.72 -19.76 2.28
C TRP A 27 14.51 -20.22 3.52
N ILE A 28 15.76 -19.75 3.69
CA ILE A 28 16.56 -20.02 4.89
C ILE A 28 15.86 -19.46 6.14
N ASN A 29 15.31 -18.25 6.06
CA ASN A 29 14.60 -17.65 7.19
C ASN A 29 13.25 -18.33 7.48
N ILE A 30 12.53 -18.82 6.45
CA ILE A 30 11.33 -19.64 6.66
C ILE A 30 11.70 -20.96 7.37
N TYR A 31 12.82 -21.58 6.97
CA TYR A 31 13.33 -22.77 7.66
C TYR A 31 13.63 -22.47 9.13
N ALA A 32 14.30 -21.34 9.42
CA ALA A 32 14.61 -20.95 10.78
C ALA A 32 13.36 -20.66 11.62
N ALA A 33 12.36 -19.98 11.02
CA ALA A 33 11.12 -19.60 11.68
C ALA A 33 10.24 -20.81 12.09
N VAL A 34 10.31 -21.94 11.34
CA VAL A 34 9.42 -23.11 11.54
C VAL A 34 10.24 -24.36 11.91
N TYR A 35 11.51 -24.18 12.30
CA TYR A 35 12.38 -25.30 12.65
C TYR A 35 11.87 -26.08 13.86
N ASN A 36 11.70 -27.40 13.68
CA ASN A 36 11.40 -28.33 14.75
C ASN A 36 12.40 -29.47 14.73
N GLU A 37 12.96 -29.82 15.89
CA GLU A 37 13.96 -30.89 16.06
C GLU A 37 13.43 -32.28 15.73
N GLU A 38 12.11 -32.48 15.72
CA GLU A 38 11.46 -33.74 15.34
C GLU A 38 11.54 -34.03 13.83
N HIS A 39 11.63 -32.98 12.99
CA HIS A 39 11.69 -33.09 11.54
C HIS A 39 13.09 -32.77 11.02
N LYS A 40 13.96 -33.76 10.89
CA LYS A 40 15.37 -33.60 10.52
C LYS A 40 15.62 -33.34 9.02
N SER A 41 14.62 -33.54 8.15
CA SER A 41 14.83 -33.37 6.70
C SER A 41 14.39 -31.99 6.22
N ILE A 42 15.29 -31.23 5.64
CA ILE A 42 15.02 -29.92 5.00
C ILE A 42 14.05 -30.07 3.80
N PHE A 43 13.90 -31.27 3.23
CA PHE A 43 13.02 -31.56 2.10
C PHE A 43 11.65 -32.11 2.51
N ASP A 44 11.31 -32.09 3.80
CA ASP A 44 10.03 -32.58 4.27
C ASP A 44 8.86 -31.74 3.73
N SER A 45 8.14 -32.27 2.77
CA SER A 45 7.00 -31.61 2.11
C SER A 45 5.78 -31.44 3.02
N THR A 46 5.77 -32.00 4.23
CA THR A 46 4.71 -31.75 5.21
C THR A 46 4.91 -30.40 5.89
N GLN A 47 6.15 -29.94 6.00
CA GLN A 47 6.54 -28.68 6.62
C GLN A 47 6.50 -27.50 5.66
N GLN A 48 6.37 -26.28 6.20
CA GLN A 48 6.27 -25.05 5.40
C GLN A 48 7.51 -24.82 4.52
N TYR A 49 8.71 -25.05 5.03
CA TYR A 49 9.95 -24.88 4.27
C TYR A 49 10.07 -25.85 3.09
N GLY A 50 9.61 -27.09 3.23
CA GLY A 50 9.60 -28.05 2.13
C GLY A 50 8.54 -27.71 1.06
N LYS A 51 7.35 -27.26 1.48
CA LYS A 51 6.34 -26.72 0.56
C LYS A 51 6.86 -25.48 -0.18
N GLN A 52 7.56 -24.58 0.52
CA GLN A 52 8.14 -23.38 -0.10
C GLN A 52 9.17 -23.74 -1.17
N LEU A 53 9.98 -24.79 -0.95
CA LEU A 53 10.94 -25.26 -1.95
C LEU A 53 10.25 -25.75 -3.24
N MET A 54 9.13 -26.46 -3.11
CA MET A 54 8.32 -26.84 -4.28
C MET A 54 7.76 -25.62 -5.01
N TRP A 55 7.30 -24.62 -4.26
CA TRP A 55 6.78 -23.37 -4.85
C TRP A 55 7.88 -22.53 -5.51
N ILE A 56 9.10 -22.54 -4.97
CA ILE A 56 10.28 -21.95 -5.61
C ILE A 56 10.57 -22.65 -6.95
N GLY A 57 10.53 -23.97 -6.99
CA GLY A 57 10.66 -24.73 -8.25
C GLY A 57 9.63 -24.33 -9.29
N ALA A 58 8.34 -24.23 -8.90
CA ALA A 58 7.28 -23.74 -9.77
C ALA A 58 7.48 -22.27 -10.18
N ALA A 59 7.93 -21.41 -9.28
CA ALA A 59 8.23 -20.01 -9.59
C ALA A 59 9.36 -19.88 -10.63
N ILE A 60 10.43 -20.67 -10.51
CA ILE A 60 11.51 -20.72 -11.51
C ILE A 60 10.98 -21.21 -12.86
N PHE A 61 10.14 -22.22 -12.87
CA PHE A 61 9.49 -22.70 -14.10
C PHE A 61 8.64 -21.60 -14.75
N ILE A 62 7.82 -20.90 -13.97
CA ILE A 62 7.03 -19.73 -14.42
C ILE A 62 7.96 -18.64 -14.98
N ALA A 63 9.06 -18.34 -14.30
CA ALA A 63 10.04 -17.34 -14.74
C ALA A 63 10.62 -17.67 -16.11
N VAL A 64 11.05 -18.92 -16.32
CA VAL A 64 11.59 -19.39 -17.61
C VAL A 64 10.50 -19.34 -18.69
N LEU A 65 9.27 -19.73 -18.38
CA LEU A 65 8.16 -19.67 -19.32
C LEU A 65 7.86 -18.23 -19.74
N MET A 66 7.87 -17.26 -18.80
CA MET A 66 7.64 -15.85 -19.12
C MET A 66 8.75 -15.25 -20.00
N ILE A 67 10.01 -15.60 -19.75
CA ILE A 67 11.13 -15.14 -20.60
C ILE A 67 10.99 -15.66 -22.03
N ASN A 68 10.55 -16.89 -22.22
CA ASN A 68 10.39 -17.50 -23.54
C ASN A 68 9.10 -17.07 -24.26
N THR A 69 8.15 -16.45 -23.57
CA THR A 69 6.90 -15.94 -24.17
C THR A 69 7.20 -14.69 -25.01
N ASP A 70 6.53 -14.53 -26.14
CA ASP A 70 6.69 -13.32 -26.97
C ASP A 70 6.19 -12.07 -26.22
N SER A 71 6.97 -11.00 -26.24
CA SER A 71 6.61 -9.72 -25.63
C SER A 71 5.29 -9.14 -26.18
N LYS A 72 4.98 -9.38 -27.46
CA LYS A 72 3.72 -8.98 -28.10
C LYS A 72 2.50 -9.65 -27.46
N PHE A 73 2.65 -10.85 -26.92
CA PHE A 73 1.58 -11.54 -26.21
C PHE A 73 1.04 -10.68 -25.05
N PHE A 74 1.91 -10.16 -24.19
CA PHE A 74 1.49 -9.35 -23.04
C PHE A 74 0.79 -8.07 -23.45
N VAL A 75 1.20 -7.44 -24.51
CA VAL A 75 0.58 -6.23 -25.05
C VAL A 75 -0.80 -6.50 -25.64
N THR A 76 -0.93 -7.59 -26.40
CA THR A 76 -2.18 -7.96 -27.09
C THR A 76 -3.21 -8.48 -26.11
N PHE A 77 -2.79 -9.31 -25.16
CA PHE A 77 -3.67 -9.96 -24.20
C PHE A 77 -3.82 -9.19 -22.87
N ALA A 78 -3.32 -7.95 -22.76
CA ALA A 78 -3.41 -7.14 -21.55
C ALA A 78 -4.86 -7.01 -21.03
N PHE A 79 -5.82 -6.61 -21.87
CA PHE A 79 -7.23 -6.52 -21.51
C PHE A 79 -7.91 -7.88 -21.33
N PRO A 80 -7.73 -8.88 -22.19
CA PRO A 80 -8.23 -10.23 -21.94
C PRO A 80 -7.78 -10.81 -20.60
N ILE A 81 -6.50 -10.67 -20.22
CA ILE A 81 -5.98 -11.11 -18.91
C ILE A 81 -6.66 -10.34 -17.77
N TYR A 82 -6.83 -9.03 -17.92
CA TYR A 82 -7.53 -8.21 -16.94
C TYR A 82 -8.98 -8.64 -16.74
N ILE A 83 -9.73 -8.87 -17.82
CA ILE A 83 -11.13 -9.32 -17.77
C ILE A 83 -11.23 -10.72 -17.15
N ALA A 84 -10.33 -11.64 -17.52
CA ALA A 84 -10.30 -12.98 -16.94
C ALA A 84 -10.04 -12.96 -15.43
N THR A 85 -9.11 -12.10 -14.96
CA THR A 85 -8.85 -11.96 -13.51
C THR A 85 -9.98 -11.24 -12.77
N ILE A 86 -10.68 -10.28 -13.39
CA ILE A 86 -11.93 -9.70 -12.85
C ILE A 86 -13.00 -10.79 -12.70
N ALA A 87 -13.19 -11.63 -13.72
CA ALA A 87 -14.15 -12.74 -13.64
C ALA A 87 -13.82 -13.71 -12.49
N LEU A 88 -12.53 -14.01 -12.29
CA LEU A 88 -12.09 -14.77 -11.13
C LEU A 88 -12.41 -14.07 -9.80
N LEU A 89 -12.17 -12.76 -9.69
CA LEU A 89 -12.52 -12.00 -8.47
C LEU A 89 -14.03 -12.00 -8.19
N ILE A 90 -14.88 -11.97 -9.22
CA ILE A 90 -16.32 -12.05 -9.06
C ILE A 90 -16.75 -13.45 -8.57
N LEU A 91 -16.04 -14.50 -8.95
CA LEU A 91 -16.34 -15.85 -8.52
C LEU A 91 -15.92 -16.15 -7.07
N VAL A 92 -14.88 -15.49 -6.56
CA VAL A 92 -14.34 -15.72 -5.20
C VAL A 92 -15.40 -15.68 -4.09
N PRO A 93 -16.31 -14.68 -3.98
CA PRO A 93 -17.32 -14.65 -2.94
C PRO A 93 -18.25 -15.89 -2.92
N PHE A 94 -18.40 -16.58 -4.06
CA PHE A 94 -19.26 -17.76 -4.20
C PHE A 94 -18.53 -19.06 -3.88
N ILE A 95 -17.29 -19.24 -4.37
CA ILE A 95 -16.54 -20.50 -4.29
C ILE A 95 -15.35 -20.45 -3.33
N GLY A 96 -15.00 -19.25 -2.84
CA GLY A 96 -13.82 -19.05 -2.00
C GLY A 96 -14.00 -19.59 -0.58
N THR A 97 -12.87 -19.95 0.03
CA THR A 97 -12.76 -20.30 1.45
C THR A 97 -12.45 -19.05 2.27
N GLU A 98 -13.00 -19.00 3.46
CA GLU A 98 -12.76 -17.93 4.41
C GLU A 98 -11.51 -18.25 5.25
N ILE A 99 -10.53 -17.34 5.22
CA ILE A 99 -9.31 -17.42 6.02
C ILE A 99 -9.13 -16.07 6.70
N ASN A 100 -8.97 -16.07 8.02
CA ASN A 100 -8.80 -14.86 8.85
C ASN A 100 -9.89 -13.79 8.63
N GLY A 101 -11.16 -14.22 8.43
CA GLY A 101 -12.31 -13.34 8.25
C GLY A 101 -12.41 -12.70 6.85
N ALA A 102 -11.56 -13.09 5.88
CA ALA A 102 -11.64 -12.69 4.49
C ALA A 102 -11.94 -13.90 3.58
N LYS A 103 -12.95 -13.78 2.73
CA LYS A 103 -13.30 -14.81 1.75
C LYS A 103 -12.61 -14.50 0.43
N SER A 104 -11.27 -14.69 0.38
CA SER A 104 -10.41 -14.25 -0.73
C SER A 104 -9.58 -15.36 -1.36
N TRP A 105 -9.69 -16.60 -0.86
CA TRP A 105 -8.87 -17.73 -1.29
C TRP A 105 -9.68 -18.77 -2.05
N ILE A 106 -9.15 -19.26 -3.17
CA ILE A 106 -9.68 -20.42 -3.89
C ILE A 106 -8.78 -21.60 -3.55
N GLN A 107 -9.36 -22.63 -2.93
CA GLN A 107 -8.65 -23.85 -2.56
C GLN A 107 -8.84 -24.93 -3.64
N ILE A 108 -7.74 -25.40 -4.22
CA ILE A 108 -7.73 -26.45 -5.22
C ILE A 108 -6.86 -27.61 -4.68
N GLY A 109 -7.49 -28.57 -4.03
CA GLY A 109 -6.78 -29.63 -3.32
C GLY A 109 -5.91 -29.08 -2.18
N SER A 110 -4.60 -29.30 -2.25
CA SER A 110 -3.64 -28.80 -1.27
C SER A 110 -3.10 -27.38 -1.57
N PHE A 111 -3.51 -26.79 -2.69
CA PHE A 111 -3.06 -25.46 -3.12
C PHE A 111 -4.12 -24.40 -2.85
N SER A 112 -3.70 -23.27 -2.31
CA SER A 112 -4.54 -22.08 -2.13
C SER A 112 -4.06 -20.96 -3.05
N ILE A 113 -4.95 -20.43 -3.86
CA ILE A 113 -4.67 -19.33 -4.79
C ILE A 113 -5.50 -18.12 -4.36
N GLN A 114 -4.87 -16.96 -4.27
CA GLN A 114 -5.54 -15.70 -4.00
C GLN A 114 -5.61 -14.86 -5.29
N PRO A 115 -6.78 -14.73 -5.93
CA PRO A 115 -6.91 -14.04 -7.21
C PRO A 115 -6.53 -12.55 -7.15
N SER A 116 -6.67 -11.89 -6.00
CA SER A 116 -6.25 -10.49 -5.80
C SER A 116 -4.75 -10.30 -6.04
N GLU A 117 -3.91 -11.31 -5.76
CA GLU A 117 -2.49 -11.29 -6.03
C GLU A 117 -2.18 -11.17 -7.53
N PHE A 118 -2.86 -11.97 -8.37
CA PHE A 118 -2.71 -11.94 -9.83
C PHE A 118 -3.37 -10.71 -10.44
N MET A 119 -4.40 -10.16 -9.79
CA MET A 119 -5.07 -8.94 -10.24
C MET A 119 -4.13 -7.72 -10.27
N LYS A 120 -3.15 -7.65 -9.38
CA LYS A 120 -2.12 -6.58 -9.40
C LYS A 120 -1.34 -6.57 -10.72
N MET A 121 -0.90 -7.75 -11.20
CA MET A 121 -0.24 -7.88 -12.49
C MET A 121 -1.18 -7.53 -13.65
N ALA A 122 -2.40 -8.05 -13.64
CA ALA A 122 -3.39 -7.81 -14.68
C ALA A 122 -3.77 -6.32 -14.80
N THR A 123 -3.94 -5.64 -13.65
CA THR A 123 -4.17 -4.18 -13.61
C THR A 123 -2.97 -3.41 -14.14
N SER A 124 -1.74 -3.84 -13.82
CA SER A 124 -0.52 -3.24 -14.36
C SER A 124 -0.45 -3.33 -15.89
N LEU A 125 -0.80 -4.50 -16.45
CA LEU A 125 -0.89 -4.69 -17.90
C LEU A 125 -1.98 -3.82 -18.53
N ALA A 126 -3.18 -3.79 -17.95
CA ALA A 126 -4.30 -3.00 -18.47
C ALA A 126 -3.98 -1.49 -18.44
N LEU A 127 -3.39 -0.98 -17.33
CA LEU A 127 -2.95 0.41 -17.22
C LEU A 127 -1.89 0.74 -18.25
N ALA A 128 -0.85 -0.11 -18.37
CA ALA A 128 0.21 0.10 -19.34
C ALA A 128 -0.33 0.10 -20.77
N ARG A 129 -1.26 -0.80 -21.11
CA ARG A 129 -1.90 -0.86 -22.42
C ARG A 129 -2.76 0.36 -22.70
N TYR A 130 -3.55 0.81 -21.73
CA TYR A 130 -4.42 1.97 -21.91
C TYR A 130 -3.60 3.26 -22.08
N ILE A 131 -2.60 3.48 -21.21
CA ILE A 131 -1.74 4.67 -21.24
C ILE A 131 -0.86 4.71 -22.52
N SER A 132 -0.48 3.56 -23.06
CA SER A 132 0.31 3.49 -24.30
C SER A 132 -0.52 3.62 -25.57
N SER A 133 -1.85 3.73 -25.50
CA SER A 133 -2.70 3.88 -26.67
C SER A 133 -2.51 5.22 -27.38
N TYR A 134 -2.63 5.23 -28.72
CA TYR A 134 -2.36 6.39 -29.58
C TYR A 134 -3.16 7.64 -29.20
N ASN A 135 -4.43 7.47 -28.82
CA ASN A 135 -5.34 8.59 -28.49
C ASN A 135 -5.36 8.96 -26.99
N PHE A 136 -4.42 8.42 -26.18
CA PHE A 136 -4.41 8.67 -24.76
C PHE A 136 -4.03 10.13 -24.42
N LYS A 137 -4.89 10.80 -23.67
CA LYS A 137 -4.65 12.14 -23.10
C LYS A 137 -4.98 12.12 -21.61
N MET A 138 -3.97 12.26 -20.75
CA MET A 138 -4.12 12.18 -19.30
C MET A 138 -5.18 13.15 -18.73
N HIS A 139 -5.30 14.35 -19.28
CA HIS A 139 -6.23 15.38 -18.81
C HIS A 139 -7.64 15.27 -19.42
N SER A 140 -7.90 14.29 -20.27
CA SER A 140 -9.24 14.05 -20.82
C SER A 140 -10.11 13.37 -19.76
N TRP A 141 -11.33 13.89 -19.57
CA TRP A 141 -12.30 13.28 -18.65
C TRP A 141 -12.59 11.81 -18.98
N LYS A 142 -12.68 11.48 -20.27
CA LYS A 142 -12.88 10.10 -20.74
C LYS A 142 -11.72 9.18 -20.31
N SER A 143 -10.48 9.67 -20.42
CA SER A 143 -9.29 8.90 -19.98
C SER A 143 -9.25 8.73 -18.47
N LEU A 144 -9.59 9.77 -17.71
CA LEU A 144 -9.64 9.71 -16.25
C LEU A 144 -10.70 8.72 -15.77
N MET A 145 -11.90 8.72 -16.37
CA MET A 145 -12.95 7.76 -16.02
C MET A 145 -12.55 6.33 -16.37
N ALA A 146 -11.90 6.10 -17.50
CA ALA A 146 -11.43 4.77 -17.87
C ALA A 146 -10.31 4.28 -16.92
N LEU A 147 -9.35 5.14 -16.56
CA LEU A 147 -8.32 4.83 -15.56
C LEU A 147 -8.93 4.54 -14.19
N ALA A 148 -9.90 5.34 -13.77
CA ALA A 148 -10.64 5.10 -12.55
C ALA A 148 -11.37 3.75 -12.58
N GLY A 149 -12.03 3.40 -13.69
CA GLY A 149 -12.65 2.09 -13.88
C GLY A 149 -11.64 0.94 -13.75
N ILE A 150 -10.48 1.04 -14.42
CA ILE A 150 -9.42 0.02 -14.35
C ILE A 150 -8.90 -0.16 -12.91
N LEU A 151 -8.84 0.90 -12.10
CA LEU A 151 -8.34 0.84 -10.73
C LEU A 151 -9.41 0.49 -9.70
N PHE A 152 -10.59 1.13 -9.76
CA PHE A 152 -11.59 1.02 -8.70
C PHE A 152 -12.49 -0.22 -8.83
N VAL A 153 -12.65 -0.81 -10.03
CA VAL A 153 -13.43 -2.05 -10.18
C VAL A 153 -12.77 -3.21 -9.41
N PRO A 154 -11.46 -3.50 -9.58
CA PRO A 154 -10.80 -4.52 -8.75
C PRO A 154 -10.88 -4.21 -7.26
N VAL A 155 -10.62 -2.96 -6.87
CA VAL A 155 -10.66 -2.53 -5.46
C VAL A 155 -12.02 -2.80 -4.85
N GLY A 156 -13.12 -2.42 -5.53
CA GLY A 156 -14.48 -2.67 -5.05
C GLY A 156 -14.77 -4.16 -4.88
N LEU A 157 -14.35 -5.01 -5.82
CA LEU A 157 -14.53 -6.45 -5.73
C LEU A 157 -13.72 -7.08 -4.59
N ILE A 158 -12.50 -6.59 -4.34
CA ILE A 158 -11.63 -7.05 -3.24
C ILE A 158 -12.21 -6.60 -1.89
N PHE A 159 -12.76 -5.40 -1.80
CA PHE A 159 -13.47 -4.94 -0.59
C PHE A 159 -14.69 -5.81 -0.27
N LEU A 160 -15.44 -6.26 -1.27
CA LEU A 160 -16.57 -7.19 -1.08
C LEU A 160 -16.14 -8.57 -0.52
N GLN A 161 -14.84 -8.91 -0.64
CA GLN A 161 -14.25 -10.13 -0.07
C GLN A 161 -13.71 -9.92 1.35
N ASN A 162 -13.89 -8.75 1.95
CA ASN A 162 -13.29 -8.32 3.23
C ASN A 162 -11.75 -8.33 3.25
N ASP A 163 -11.10 -8.29 2.08
CA ASP A 163 -9.64 -8.27 1.93
C ASP A 163 -9.13 -6.82 1.77
N THR A 164 -9.18 -6.07 2.87
CA THR A 164 -8.74 -4.67 2.89
C THR A 164 -7.25 -4.51 2.62
N GLY A 165 -6.44 -5.49 3.05
CA GLY A 165 -4.99 -5.49 2.85
C GLY A 165 -4.62 -5.47 1.38
N SER A 166 -5.17 -6.40 0.59
CA SER A 166 -4.94 -6.43 -0.85
C SER A 166 -5.51 -5.21 -1.57
N ALA A 167 -6.64 -4.65 -1.10
CA ALA A 167 -7.27 -3.48 -1.73
C ALA A 167 -6.40 -2.21 -1.63
N ILE A 168 -5.77 -1.96 -0.48
CA ILE A 168 -4.93 -0.77 -0.25
C ILE A 168 -3.74 -0.73 -1.21
N VAL A 169 -3.21 -1.89 -1.62
CA VAL A 169 -2.09 -1.97 -2.59
C VAL A 169 -2.40 -1.24 -3.89
N PHE A 170 -3.65 -1.26 -4.35
CA PHE A 170 -4.03 -0.57 -5.60
C PHE A 170 -3.90 0.96 -5.53
N GLY A 171 -3.88 1.53 -4.33
CA GLY A 171 -3.63 2.96 -4.14
C GLY A 171 -2.27 3.44 -4.69
N VAL A 172 -1.27 2.55 -4.76
CA VAL A 172 0.07 2.92 -5.26
C VAL A 172 0.10 3.23 -6.76
N PHE A 173 -0.88 2.76 -7.53
CA PHE A 173 -0.97 3.08 -8.95
C PHE A 173 -1.15 4.59 -9.20
N LEU A 174 -1.65 5.35 -8.22
CA LEU A 174 -1.70 6.82 -8.31
C LEU A 174 -0.32 7.44 -8.52
N LEU A 175 0.76 6.84 -7.96
CA LEU A 175 2.13 7.28 -8.20
C LEU A 175 2.55 7.08 -9.65
N VAL A 176 2.14 5.97 -10.27
CA VAL A 176 2.38 5.72 -11.70
C VAL A 176 1.62 6.72 -12.57
N LEU A 177 0.35 6.97 -12.24
CA LEU A 177 -0.46 7.96 -12.97
C LEU A 177 0.15 9.37 -12.85
N TYR A 178 0.65 9.74 -11.67
CA TYR A 178 1.35 11.01 -11.47
C TYR A 178 2.61 11.10 -12.33
N ARG A 179 3.41 10.03 -12.39
CA ARG A 179 4.59 9.96 -13.24
C ARG A 179 4.25 10.12 -14.73
N GLU A 180 3.08 9.63 -15.15
CA GLU A 180 2.59 9.73 -16.53
C GLU A 180 1.80 11.04 -16.81
N GLY A 181 1.77 11.99 -15.84
CA GLY A 181 1.26 13.34 -16.03
C GLY A 181 -0.09 13.62 -15.38
N LEU A 182 -0.56 12.80 -14.44
CA LEU A 182 -1.70 13.14 -13.60
C LEU A 182 -1.37 14.38 -12.76
N ASN A 183 -2.34 15.28 -12.64
CA ASN A 183 -2.14 16.51 -11.87
C ASN A 183 -1.79 16.19 -10.40
N GLY A 184 -0.70 16.77 -9.90
CA GLY A 184 -0.25 16.60 -8.52
C GLY A 184 -1.27 17.00 -7.45
N ILE A 185 -2.28 17.78 -7.83
CA ILE A 185 -3.42 18.11 -6.97
C ILE A 185 -4.14 16.83 -6.51
N VAL A 186 -4.27 15.81 -7.36
CA VAL A 186 -4.90 14.54 -7.00
C VAL A 186 -4.12 13.83 -5.89
N LEU A 187 -2.79 13.75 -6.03
CA LEU A 187 -1.93 13.18 -4.99
C LEU A 187 -2.01 13.98 -3.69
N PHE A 188 -2.02 15.30 -3.79
CA PHE A 188 -2.17 16.17 -2.62
C PHE A 188 -3.47 15.87 -1.87
N PHE A 189 -4.61 15.81 -2.57
CA PHE A 189 -5.89 15.50 -1.92
C PHE A 189 -5.92 14.07 -1.38
N THR A 190 -5.37 13.09 -2.08
CA THR A 190 -5.27 11.71 -1.56
C THR A 190 -4.47 11.68 -0.26
N PHE A 191 -3.29 12.31 -0.25
CA PHE A 191 -2.46 12.40 0.96
C PHE A 191 -3.17 13.15 2.09
N LEU A 192 -3.80 14.29 1.79
CA LEU A 192 -4.56 15.07 2.77
C LEU A 192 -5.71 14.26 3.37
N THR A 193 -6.46 13.52 2.55
CA THR A 193 -7.56 12.64 3.02
C THR A 193 -7.05 11.58 3.98
N VAL A 194 -5.97 10.89 3.63
CA VAL A 194 -5.34 9.88 4.50
C VAL A 194 -4.84 10.53 5.79
N LEU A 195 -4.17 11.67 5.70
CA LEU A 195 -3.66 12.39 6.87
C LEU A 195 -4.79 12.82 7.81
N VAL A 196 -5.86 13.42 7.28
CA VAL A 196 -7.02 13.85 8.08
C VAL A 196 -7.73 12.63 8.69
N PHE A 197 -7.86 11.52 7.95
CA PHE A 197 -8.41 10.28 8.48
C PHE A 197 -7.61 9.78 9.70
N ILE A 198 -6.29 9.68 9.57
CA ILE A 198 -5.40 9.24 10.66
C ILE A 198 -5.50 10.19 11.87
N LEU A 199 -5.44 11.50 11.64
CA LEU A 199 -5.56 12.48 12.71
C LEU A 199 -6.90 12.38 13.44
N THR A 200 -8.00 12.20 12.69
CA THR A 200 -9.35 12.07 13.29
C THR A 200 -9.49 10.80 14.14
N MET A 201 -8.81 9.72 13.74
CA MET A 201 -8.86 8.47 14.48
C MET A 201 -8.00 8.47 15.75
N ILE A 202 -6.83 9.12 15.71
CA ILE A 202 -5.87 9.13 16.84
C ILE A 202 -6.21 10.21 17.86
N LEU A 203 -6.71 11.36 17.40
CA LEU A 203 -6.92 12.53 18.23
C LEU A 203 -8.41 12.78 18.48
N ASP A 204 -8.70 13.39 19.62
CA ASP A 204 -10.04 13.92 19.91
C ASP A 204 -10.53 14.87 18.79
N PRO A 205 -11.80 14.86 18.39
CA PRO A 205 -12.35 15.74 17.36
C PRO A 205 -12.06 17.22 17.59
N LEU A 206 -12.07 17.68 18.85
CA LEU A 206 -11.74 19.06 19.19
C LEU A 206 -10.29 19.40 18.81
N ILE A 207 -9.36 18.50 19.13
CA ILE A 207 -7.92 18.68 18.82
C ILE A 207 -7.71 18.65 17.31
N THR A 208 -8.33 17.70 16.62
CA THR A 208 -8.20 17.55 15.16
C THR A 208 -8.68 18.80 14.43
N ILE A 209 -9.87 19.34 14.77
CA ILE A 209 -10.40 20.57 14.16
C ILE A 209 -9.52 21.77 14.51
N THR A 210 -8.98 21.84 15.72
CA THR A 210 -8.06 22.89 16.13
C THR A 210 -6.79 22.85 15.28
N ILE A 211 -6.18 21.67 15.07
CA ILE A 211 -4.98 21.52 14.23
C ILE A 211 -5.27 21.96 12.79
N LEU A 212 -6.40 21.52 12.21
CA LEU A 212 -6.82 21.91 10.87
C LEU A 212 -7.00 23.44 10.76
N THR A 213 -7.59 24.07 11.78
CA THR A 213 -7.80 25.52 11.85
C THR A 213 -6.46 26.27 11.90
N VAL A 214 -5.55 25.86 12.79
CA VAL A 214 -4.20 26.44 12.90
C VAL A 214 -3.43 26.27 11.59
N ALA A 215 -3.49 25.09 10.98
CA ALA A 215 -2.86 24.82 9.69
C ALA A 215 -3.42 25.74 8.58
N ALA A 216 -4.73 25.96 8.52
CA ALA A 216 -5.35 26.84 7.54
C ALA A 216 -4.88 28.30 7.71
N PHE A 217 -4.79 28.81 8.95
CA PHE A 217 -4.26 30.15 9.21
C PHE A 217 -2.77 30.26 8.89
N LEU A 218 -1.97 29.24 9.22
CA LEU A 218 -0.55 29.20 8.90
C LEU A 218 -0.31 29.22 7.38
N ILE A 219 -1.03 28.37 6.64
CA ILE A 219 -0.95 28.31 5.17
C ILE A 219 -1.39 29.65 4.56
N ASN A 220 -2.45 30.28 5.08
CA ASN A 220 -2.86 31.60 4.62
C ASN A 220 -1.77 32.68 4.84
N TYR A 221 -1.10 32.61 5.99
CA TYR A 221 0.03 33.53 6.28
C TYR A 221 1.19 33.27 5.32
N LEU A 222 1.61 32.04 5.14
CA LEU A 222 2.72 31.69 4.24
C LEU A 222 2.46 32.09 2.79
N LEU A 223 1.20 31.93 2.31
CA LEU A 223 0.82 32.30 0.94
C LEU A 223 0.74 33.81 0.73
N LYS A 224 0.34 34.59 1.72
CA LYS A 224 0.07 36.02 1.57
C LYS A 224 1.07 36.92 2.24
N LYS A 225 1.86 36.43 3.22
CA LYS A 225 2.83 37.18 4.06
C LYS A 225 2.23 38.43 4.68
N LYS A 226 0.92 38.46 4.95
CA LYS A 226 0.20 39.59 5.56
C LYS A 226 -0.30 39.22 6.94
N LEU A 227 0.60 39.35 7.95
CA LEU A 227 0.35 39.01 9.35
C LEU A 227 -0.94 39.62 9.89
N GLN A 228 -1.17 40.93 9.65
CA GLN A 228 -2.36 41.62 10.13
C GLN A 228 -3.68 40.97 9.72
N ARG A 229 -3.80 40.52 8.47
CA ARG A 229 -5.03 39.82 7.99
C ARG A 229 -5.22 38.49 8.63
N THR A 230 -4.15 37.72 8.84
CA THR A 230 -4.19 36.45 9.53
C THR A 230 -4.59 36.62 10.98
N LEU A 231 -4.05 37.64 11.67
CA LEU A 231 -4.42 37.97 13.05
C LEU A 231 -5.90 38.37 13.18
N ILE A 232 -6.44 39.15 12.22
CA ILE A 232 -7.88 39.46 12.18
C ILE A 232 -8.69 38.20 12.07
N GLY A 233 -8.28 37.23 11.18
CA GLY A 233 -8.97 35.97 11.04
C GLY A 233 -8.95 35.13 12.32
N ILE A 234 -7.82 35.04 12.97
CA ILE A 234 -7.68 34.36 14.26
C ILE A 234 -8.55 35.06 15.32
N GLY A 235 -8.53 36.39 15.39
CA GLY A 235 -9.34 37.15 16.33
C GLY A 235 -10.85 36.94 16.12
N VAL A 236 -11.31 36.93 14.87
CA VAL A 236 -12.73 36.64 14.56
C VAL A 236 -13.10 35.21 14.97
N PHE A 237 -12.26 34.22 14.62
CA PHE A 237 -12.49 32.82 14.99
C PHE A 237 -12.55 32.64 16.52
N THR A 238 -11.53 33.11 17.24
CA THR A 238 -11.44 33.00 18.72
C THR A 238 -12.54 33.79 19.41
N GLY A 239 -12.93 34.94 18.86
CA GLY A 239 -14.04 35.77 19.37
C GLY A 239 -15.39 35.03 19.26
N ILE A 240 -15.68 34.44 18.10
CA ILE A 240 -16.91 33.65 17.91
C ILE A 240 -16.90 32.42 18.82
N PHE A 241 -15.82 31.65 18.85
CA PHE A 241 -15.71 30.48 19.70
C PHE A 241 -15.86 30.84 21.19
N GLY A 242 -15.14 31.85 21.64
CA GLY A 242 -15.19 32.32 23.04
C GLY A 242 -16.58 32.84 23.45
N SER A 243 -17.26 33.60 22.58
CA SER A 243 -18.62 34.09 22.85
C SER A 243 -19.63 32.97 22.98
N LEU A 244 -19.57 31.97 22.10
CA LEU A 244 -20.44 30.78 22.16
C LEU A 244 -20.17 29.97 23.41
N TRP A 245 -18.90 29.78 23.77
CA TRP A 245 -18.53 29.04 24.97
C TRP A 245 -18.95 29.74 26.25
N LEU A 246 -18.75 31.08 26.36
CA LEU A 246 -19.24 31.89 27.45
C LEU A 246 -20.75 31.87 27.58
N LEU A 247 -21.48 31.99 26.47
CA LEU A 247 -22.93 31.92 26.44
C LEU A 247 -23.45 30.60 27.01
N ASN A 248 -22.83 29.48 26.60
CA ASN A 248 -23.15 28.15 27.12
C ASN A 248 -22.90 28.01 28.62
N SER A 249 -21.79 28.58 29.12
CA SER A 249 -21.46 28.55 30.55
C SER A 249 -22.44 29.36 31.40
N VAL A 250 -22.89 30.51 30.89
CA VAL A 250 -23.87 31.41 31.58
C VAL A 250 -25.27 30.78 31.57
N LEU A 251 -25.65 30.09 30.50
CA LEU A 251 -26.97 29.47 30.37
C LEU A 251 -27.04 28.08 31.05
N GLY A 252 -25.95 27.61 31.69
CA GLY A 252 -25.90 26.30 32.32
C GLY A 252 -26.04 25.13 31.32
N GLY A 253 -25.72 25.36 30.04
CA GLY A 253 -25.87 24.39 28.96
C GLY A 253 -24.81 23.29 29.00
N SER A 254 -25.19 22.10 28.53
CA SER A 254 -24.34 20.89 28.46
C SER A 254 -23.80 20.61 27.05
N VAL A 255 -23.76 21.64 26.18
CA VAL A 255 -23.33 21.45 24.78
C VAL A 255 -21.80 21.25 24.71
N SER A 256 -21.37 20.25 23.94
CA SER A 256 -19.95 19.92 23.80
C SER A 256 -19.15 21.03 23.13
N PRO A 257 -17.88 21.28 23.53
CA PRO A 257 -16.99 22.28 22.91
C PRO A 257 -16.76 22.05 21.40
N VAL A 258 -16.91 20.81 20.93
CA VAL A 258 -16.80 20.44 19.52
C VAL A 258 -17.84 21.17 18.68
N VAL A 259 -19.07 21.32 19.17
CA VAL A 259 -20.13 22.05 18.45
C VAL A 259 -19.76 23.52 18.29
N PHE A 260 -19.19 24.14 19.31
CA PHE A 260 -18.80 25.56 19.25
C PHE A 260 -17.65 25.82 18.28
N ILE A 261 -16.64 24.93 18.24
CA ILE A 261 -15.53 25.07 17.29
C ILE A 261 -16.00 24.86 15.85
N LEU A 262 -16.95 23.95 15.62
CA LEU A 262 -17.59 23.74 14.31
C LEU A 262 -18.38 24.98 13.86
N ILE A 263 -19.21 25.53 14.73
CA ILE A 263 -19.98 26.75 14.43
C ILE A 263 -19.04 27.92 14.14
N ALA A 264 -18.02 28.10 14.98
CA ALA A 264 -17.00 29.14 14.76
C ALA A 264 -16.25 28.94 13.43
N ALA A 265 -15.89 27.69 13.08
CA ALA A 265 -15.25 27.37 11.82
C ALA A 265 -16.15 27.69 10.61
N ILE A 266 -17.42 27.32 10.66
CA ILE A 266 -18.37 27.58 9.57
C ILE A 266 -18.61 29.07 9.42
N ILE A 267 -18.91 29.80 10.49
CA ILE A 267 -19.19 31.25 10.42
C ILE A 267 -17.96 32.02 9.93
N THR A 268 -16.79 31.75 10.51
CA THR A 268 -15.54 32.42 10.09
C THR A 268 -15.22 32.13 8.62
N SER A 269 -15.34 30.86 8.21
CA SER A 269 -15.09 30.47 6.83
C SER A 269 -16.06 31.13 5.85
N THR A 270 -17.34 31.20 6.21
CA THR A 270 -18.37 31.85 5.38
C THR A 270 -18.07 33.35 5.22
N LEU A 271 -17.74 34.04 6.30
CA LEU A 271 -17.37 35.47 6.26
C LEU A 271 -16.14 35.72 5.36
N PHE A 272 -15.10 34.88 5.53
CA PHE A 272 -13.89 34.99 4.71
C PHE A 272 -14.09 34.55 3.28
N PHE A 273 -14.98 33.60 3.02
CA PHE A 273 -15.35 33.18 1.66
C PHE A 273 -16.07 34.30 0.91
N ILE A 274 -17.06 34.95 1.54
CA ILE A 274 -17.76 36.10 0.98
C ILE A 274 -16.75 37.23 0.69
N TRP A 275 -15.86 37.52 1.65
CA TRP A 275 -14.83 38.52 1.48
C TRP A 275 -13.84 38.16 0.34
N ALA A 276 -13.46 36.89 0.21
CA ALA A 276 -12.60 36.39 -0.87
C ALA A 276 -13.30 36.48 -2.23
N PHE A 277 -14.59 36.20 -2.28
CA PHE A 277 -15.41 36.28 -3.48
C PHE A 277 -15.53 37.72 -3.98
N VAL A 278 -15.90 38.67 -3.10
CA VAL A 278 -16.03 40.10 -3.42
C VAL A 278 -14.68 40.69 -3.90
N LEU A 279 -13.56 40.26 -3.32
CA LEU A 279 -12.25 40.75 -3.71
C LEU A 279 -11.55 39.91 -4.79
N HIS A 280 -12.26 38.96 -5.42
CA HIS A 280 -11.75 38.07 -6.48
C HIS A 280 -10.47 37.32 -6.12
N LYS A 281 -10.31 36.92 -4.84
CA LYS A 281 -9.12 36.22 -4.33
C LYS A 281 -9.27 34.72 -4.38
N ARG A 282 -9.12 34.13 -5.58
CA ARG A 282 -9.28 32.70 -5.84
C ARG A 282 -8.49 31.78 -4.88
N SER A 283 -7.23 32.15 -4.56
CA SER A 283 -6.38 31.33 -3.66
C SER A 283 -6.93 31.22 -2.24
N LEU A 284 -7.57 32.28 -1.72
CA LEU A 284 -8.19 32.25 -0.39
C LEU A 284 -9.48 31.41 -0.42
N ALA A 285 -10.29 31.55 -1.46
CA ALA A 285 -11.50 30.73 -1.63
C ALA A 285 -11.18 29.24 -1.71
N ILE A 286 -10.13 28.86 -2.44
CA ILE A 286 -9.66 27.47 -2.53
C ILE A 286 -9.19 26.97 -1.15
N LEU A 287 -8.40 27.75 -0.41
CA LEU A 287 -7.94 27.38 0.92
C LEU A 287 -9.10 27.15 1.89
N ILE A 288 -10.10 28.02 1.87
CA ILE A 288 -11.30 27.87 2.70
C ILE A 288 -12.09 26.61 2.30
N GLY A 289 -12.22 26.34 1.00
CA GLY A 289 -12.86 25.12 0.50
C GLY A 289 -12.17 23.85 0.96
N ILE A 290 -10.82 23.83 0.88
CA ILE A 290 -9.99 22.70 1.39
C ILE A 290 -10.18 22.53 2.90
N TYR A 291 -10.13 23.62 3.65
CA TYR A 291 -10.31 23.61 5.10
C TYR A 291 -11.69 23.07 5.50
N LEU A 292 -12.76 23.63 4.95
CA LEU A 292 -14.13 23.19 5.24
C LEU A 292 -14.35 21.73 4.80
N GLY A 293 -13.83 21.35 3.64
CA GLY A 293 -13.87 19.96 3.18
C GLY A 293 -13.15 18.99 4.14
N SER A 294 -12.00 19.39 4.67
CA SER A 294 -11.25 18.60 5.65
C SER A 294 -11.99 18.49 6.99
N VAL A 295 -12.58 19.58 7.47
CA VAL A 295 -13.39 19.57 8.70
C VAL A 295 -14.63 18.70 8.52
N LEU A 296 -15.38 18.85 7.42
CA LEU A 296 -16.54 18.03 7.12
C LEU A 296 -16.17 16.54 7.02
N PHE A 297 -15.07 16.24 6.35
CA PHE A 297 -14.56 14.88 6.25
C PHE A 297 -14.21 14.31 7.62
N SER A 298 -13.49 15.06 8.47
CA SER A 298 -13.16 14.65 9.84
C SER A 298 -14.42 14.34 10.67
N VAL A 299 -15.42 15.22 10.64
CA VAL A 299 -16.69 14.98 11.35
C VAL A 299 -17.44 13.78 10.81
N SER A 300 -17.43 13.59 9.48
CA SER A 300 -18.09 12.45 8.84
C SER A 300 -17.40 11.13 9.23
N VAL A 301 -16.06 11.12 9.26
CA VAL A 301 -15.27 9.94 9.67
C VAL A 301 -15.57 9.60 11.13
N ASP A 302 -15.53 10.57 12.02
CA ASP A 302 -15.83 10.38 13.45
C ASP A 302 -17.26 9.83 13.66
N TYR A 303 -18.24 10.41 12.97
CA TYR A 303 -19.62 9.97 13.01
C TYR A 303 -19.80 8.53 12.53
N VAL A 304 -19.19 8.18 11.37
CA VAL A 304 -19.26 6.83 10.82
C VAL A 304 -18.62 5.84 11.77
N PHE A 305 -17.46 6.18 12.32
CA PHE A 305 -16.71 5.32 13.23
C PHE A 305 -17.49 5.00 14.52
N HIS A 306 -18.11 6.00 15.14
CA HIS A 306 -18.81 5.81 16.42
C HIS A 306 -20.25 5.32 16.28
N ASN A 307 -20.95 5.62 15.17
CA ASN A 307 -22.40 5.38 15.06
C ASN A 307 -22.81 4.35 14.01
N ILE A 308 -21.96 4.07 13.02
CA ILE A 308 -22.31 3.19 11.88
C ILE A 308 -21.51 1.90 11.89
N MET A 309 -20.20 1.96 12.25
CA MET A 309 -19.34 0.78 12.19
C MET A 309 -19.66 -0.19 13.35
N GLU A 310 -19.63 -1.48 13.02
CA GLU A 310 -19.75 -2.56 14.00
C GLU A 310 -18.52 -2.65 14.90
N GLU A 311 -18.66 -3.19 16.09
CA GLU A 311 -17.61 -3.26 17.11
C GLU A 311 -16.36 -3.97 16.61
N HIS A 312 -16.50 -5.06 15.86
CA HIS A 312 -15.37 -5.79 15.29
C HIS A 312 -14.60 -4.98 14.25
N GLN A 313 -15.28 -4.11 13.48
CA GLN A 313 -14.64 -3.21 12.49
C GLN A 313 -13.89 -2.09 13.20
N ARG A 314 -14.49 -1.50 14.25
CA ARG A 314 -13.83 -0.49 15.08
C ARG A 314 -12.57 -1.04 15.75
N ASN A 315 -12.64 -2.25 16.31
CA ASN A 315 -11.51 -2.89 16.95
C ASN A 315 -10.35 -3.06 15.97
N ARG A 316 -10.60 -3.52 14.74
CA ARG A 316 -9.57 -3.59 13.68
C ARG A 316 -8.91 -2.24 13.39
N ILE A 317 -9.69 -1.16 13.31
CA ILE A 317 -9.14 0.18 13.06
C ILE A 317 -8.35 0.68 14.28
N ASN A 318 -8.84 0.47 15.49
CA ASN A 318 -8.14 0.83 16.73
C ASN A 318 -6.81 0.08 16.87
N GLU A 319 -6.80 -1.19 16.52
CA GLU A 319 -5.59 -2.01 16.44
C GLU A 319 -4.63 -1.47 15.38
N LEU A 320 -5.14 -1.16 14.17
CA LEU A 320 -4.37 -0.57 13.08
C LEU A 320 -3.67 0.73 13.50
N LEU A 321 -4.31 1.53 14.34
CA LEU A 321 -3.80 2.82 14.78
C LEU A 321 -3.02 2.75 16.10
N GLY A 322 -2.97 1.57 16.75
CA GLY A 322 -2.28 1.38 18.02
C GLY A 322 -2.97 2.10 19.20
N ILE A 323 -4.25 2.46 19.07
CA ILE A 323 -5.03 3.16 20.08
C ILE A 323 -5.43 2.21 21.23
N GLN A 324 -5.72 0.94 20.91
CA GLN A 324 -5.92 -0.13 21.88
C GLN A 324 -4.77 -1.12 21.73
N THR A 325 -3.91 -1.18 22.71
CA THR A 325 -2.96 -2.29 22.87
C THR A 325 -3.74 -3.45 23.48
N ASP A 326 -4.45 -4.20 22.63
CA ASP A 326 -4.97 -5.48 23.06
C ASP A 326 -3.79 -6.40 23.33
N ILE A 327 -3.59 -6.73 24.63
CA ILE A 327 -2.45 -7.54 25.10
C ILE A 327 -2.52 -8.96 24.50
N HIS A 328 -3.63 -9.35 23.90
CA HIS A 328 -3.87 -10.67 23.30
C HIS A 328 -4.19 -10.64 21.78
N GLY A 329 -4.26 -9.45 21.13
CA GLY A 329 -4.57 -9.28 19.72
C GLY A 329 -3.37 -8.82 18.86
N THR A 330 -3.64 -8.02 17.81
CA THR A 330 -2.60 -7.55 16.86
C THR A 330 -1.54 -6.66 17.50
N GLY A 331 -1.85 -5.97 18.60
CA GLY A 331 -0.87 -5.26 19.43
C GLY A 331 0.19 -6.19 20.02
N TYR A 332 -0.17 -7.41 20.37
CA TYR A 332 0.75 -8.45 20.81
C TYR A 332 1.75 -8.81 19.71
N HIS A 333 1.27 -9.04 18.47
CA HIS A 333 2.12 -9.40 17.33
C HIS A 333 3.21 -8.36 17.07
N VAL A 334 2.85 -7.07 17.05
CA VAL A 334 3.80 -5.97 16.82
C VAL A 334 4.78 -5.85 17.99
N ASN A 335 4.33 -5.98 19.24
CA ASN A 335 5.21 -5.91 20.39
C ASN A 335 6.21 -7.07 20.41
N GLN A 336 5.77 -8.31 20.15
CA GLN A 336 6.66 -9.46 20.07
C GLN A 336 7.65 -9.33 18.92
N SER A 337 7.20 -8.82 17.75
CA SER A 337 8.08 -8.53 16.63
C SER A 337 9.18 -7.51 16.99
N LYS A 338 8.84 -6.42 17.68
CA LYS A 338 9.81 -5.42 18.16
C LYS A 338 10.80 -6.01 19.16
N ILE A 339 10.32 -6.85 20.08
CA ILE A 339 11.18 -7.55 21.05
C ILE A 339 12.15 -8.48 20.32
N ALA A 340 11.65 -9.26 19.34
CA ALA A 340 12.48 -10.14 18.52
C ALA A 340 13.58 -9.37 17.81
N ILE A 341 13.21 -8.35 17.00
CA ILE A 341 14.15 -7.51 16.25
C ILE A 341 15.17 -6.84 17.20
N GLY A 342 14.70 -6.24 18.29
CA GLY A 342 15.56 -5.55 19.25
C GLY A 342 16.52 -6.48 19.99
N SER A 343 16.12 -7.74 20.19
CA SER A 343 16.96 -8.73 20.88
C SER A 343 18.13 -9.24 20.05
N GLY A 344 18.09 -9.08 18.71
CA GLY A 344 19.17 -9.53 17.82
C GLY A 344 20.42 -8.65 17.85
N GLY A 345 20.34 -7.39 18.31
CA GLY A 345 21.50 -6.51 18.37
C GLY A 345 22.15 -6.29 17.01
N PHE A 346 23.50 -6.16 16.98
CA PHE A 346 24.22 -5.84 15.75
C PHE A 346 24.46 -7.07 14.85
N PHE A 347 24.84 -8.21 15.43
CA PHE A 347 25.21 -9.42 14.69
C PHE A 347 24.15 -10.52 14.69
N GLY A 348 23.04 -10.34 15.43
CA GLY A 348 22.05 -11.38 15.64
C GLY A 348 22.42 -12.37 16.75
N LYS A 349 21.45 -13.20 17.13
CA LYS A 349 21.66 -14.31 18.07
C LYS A 349 22.35 -15.51 17.43
N GLY A 350 22.37 -15.56 16.10
CA GLY A 350 22.85 -16.69 15.31
C GLY A 350 21.72 -17.51 14.69
N PHE A 351 22.04 -18.20 13.61
CA PHE A 351 21.09 -19.03 12.86
C PHE A 351 20.51 -20.16 13.76
N LEU A 352 19.21 -20.33 13.76
CA LEU A 352 18.43 -21.26 14.62
C LEU A 352 18.53 -20.98 16.14
N GLN A 353 19.02 -19.81 16.55
CA GLN A 353 19.16 -19.42 17.95
C GLN A 353 18.16 -18.33 18.36
N GLY A 354 17.20 -18.00 17.52
CA GLY A 354 16.09 -17.09 17.84
C GLY A 354 15.24 -17.65 18.98
N THR A 355 15.02 -16.88 20.04
CA THR A 355 14.18 -17.31 21.17
C THR A 355 12.72 -16.92 20.99
N GLN A 356 12.46 -15.75 20.44
CA GLN A 356 11.08 -15.29 20.18
C GLN A 356 10.44 -16.03 19.01
N THR A 357 11.23 -16.26 17.96
CA THR A 357 10.78 -16.94 16.74
C THR A 357 10.73 -18.46 16.92
N LYS A 358 11.69 -19.10 17.59
CA LYS A 358 11.72 -20.55 17.81
C LYS A 358 10.57 -21.07 18.70
N PHE A 359 10.08 -20.27 19.65
CA PHE A 359 8.99 -20.63 20.56
C PHE A 359 7.61 -20.09 20.15
N ASP A 360 7.44 -19.69 18.89
CA ASP A 360 6.17 -19.20 18.32
C ASP A 360 5.54 -18.01 19.08
N PHE A 361 6.36 -17.17 19.75
CA PHE A 361 5.87 -15.97 20.42
C PHE A 361 5.42 -14.89 19.43
N VAL A 362 5.93 -14.91 18.18
CA VAL A 362 5.50 -14.03 17.11
C VAL A 362 4.56 -14.79 16.17
N PRO A 363 3.24 -14.55 16.23
CA PRO A 363 2.33 -15.20 15.28
C PRO A 363 2.65 -14.81 13.83
N GLU A 364 2.34 -15.70 12.88
CA GLU A 364 2.59 -15.50 11.44
C GLU A 364 4.04 -15.11 11.10
N GLN A 365 5.02 -15.60 11.88
CA GLN A 365 6.43 -15.29 11.72
C GLN A 365 7.07 -15.78 10.42
N SER A 366 6.46 -16.76 9.73
CA SER A 366 6.93 -17.27 8.45
C SER A 366 6.33 -16.52 7.25
N THR A 367 5.22 -15.81 7.46
CA THR A 367 4.45 -15.09 6.43
C THR A 367 4.66 -13.59 6.54
N ASP A 368 3.80 -12.91 7.29
CA ASP A 368 3.73 -11.45 7.35
C ASP A 368 4.81 -10.83 8.23
N PHE A 369 5.28 -11.55 9.25
CA PHE A 369 6.30 -11.08 10.19
C PHE A 369 7.69 -11.72 9.97
N ILE A 370 7.97 -12.24 8.77
CA ILE A 370 9.26 -12.93 8.49
C ILE A 370 10.48 -12.02 8.74
N PHE A 371 10.34 -10.70 8.59
CA PHE A 371 11.41 -9.76 8.86
C PHE A 371 11.87 -9.74 10.32
N CYS A 372 11.00 -10.14 11.29
CA CYS A 372 11.42 -10.26 12.70
C CYS A 372 12.40 -11.42 12.91
N THR A 373 12.23 -12.52 12.17
CA THR A 373 13.19 -13.65 12.20
C THR A 373 14.58 -13.22 11.73
N VAL A 374 14.60 -12.43 10.62
CA VAL A 374 15.87 -11.82 10.15
C VAL A 374 16.49 -10.95 11.23
N GLY A 375 15.68 -10.09 11.87
CA GLY A 375 16.14 -9.18 12.92
C GLY A 375 16.68 -9.90 14.14
N GLU A 376 16.05 -10.98 14.58
CA GLU A 376 16.46 -11.75 15.74
C GLU A 376 17.72 -12.56 15.48
N GLU A 377 17.77 -13.31 14.35
CA GLU A 377 18.87 -14.25 14.08
C GLU A 377 20.11 -13.61 13.46
N TRP A 378 19.92 -12.61 12.56
CA TRP A 378 20.99 -11.96 11.80
C TRP A 378 21.26 -10.53 12.24
N GLY A 379 20.46 -9.98 13.14
CA GLY A 379 20.62 -8.65 13.72
C GLY A 379 20.55 -7.50 12.72
N PHE A 380 21.22 -6.40 13.06
CA PHE A 380 21.28 -5.20 12.23
C PHE A 380 21.91 -5.46 10.86
N LEU A 381 22.97 -6.29 10.79
CA LEU A 381 23.60 -6.63 9.50
C LEU A 381 22.64 -7.38 8.58
N GLY A 382 21.90 -8.36 9.09
CA GLY A 382 20.91 -9.11 8.30
C GLY A 382 19.77 -8.22 7.79
N THR A 383 19.18 -7.43 8.66
CA THR A 383 18.10 -6.50 8.30
C THR A 383 18.55 -5.47 7.27
N THR A 384 19.75 -4.90 7.43
CA THR A 384 20.34 -3.95 6.47
C THR A 384 20.58 -4.61 5.12
N THR A 385 21.05 -5.86 5.11
CA THR A 385 21.26 -6.63 3.86
C THR A 385 19.95 -6.84 3.11
N VAL A 386 18.87 -7.23 3.81
CA VAL A 386 17.55 -7.41 3.19
C VAL A 386 17.04 -6.09 2.64
N VAL A 387 17.11 -5.00 3.40
CA VAL A 387 16.72 -3.66 2.95
C VAL A 387 17.54 -3.23 1.72
N ALA A 388 18.86 -3.46 1.73
CA ALA A 388 19.74 -3.12 0.60
C ALA A 388 19.39 -3.93 -0.67
N LEU A 389 19.05 -5.21 -0.54
CA LEU A 389 18.60 -6.04 -1.67
C LEU A 389 17.29 -5.52 -2.27
N PHE A 390 16.30 -5.17 -1.44
CA PHE A 390 15.05 -4.59 -1.92
C PHE A 390 15.28 -3.24 -2.59
N MET A 391 16.06 -2.35 -1.97
CA MET A 391 16.38 -1.06 -2.56
C MET A 391 17.15 -1.22 -3.87
N GLY A 392 18.10 -2.15 -3.93
CA GLY A 392 18.84 -2.49 -5.15
C GLY A 392 17.91 -2.99 -6.26
N LEU A 393 16.97 -3.89 -5.94
CA LEU A 393 15.96 -4.38 -6.88
C LEU A 393 15.07 -3.25 -7.41
N LEU A 394 14.53 -2.40 -6.52
CA LEU A 394 13.66 -1.29 -6.89
C LEU A 394 14.38 -0.27 -7.77
N MET A 395 15.60 0.14 -7.40
CA MET A 395 16.41 1.05 -8.20
C MET A 395 16.74 0.45 -9.57
N ARG A 396 17.03 -0.86 -9.62
CA ARG A 396 17.29 -1.56 -10.88
C ARG A 396 16.05 -1.59 -11.77
N ILE A 397 14.87 -1.91 -11.24
CA ILE A 397 13.61 -1.92 -12.01
C ILE A 397 13.33 -0.52 -12.56
N ILE A 398 13.48 0.54 -11.77
CA ILE A 398 13.28 1.92 -12.23
C ILE A 398 14.27 2.27 -13.35
N PHE A 399 15.55 1.94 -13.18
CA PHE A 399 16.58 2.15 -14.21
C PHE A 399 16.24 1.43 -15.52
N LEU A 400 15.80 0.16 -15.43
CA LEU A 400 15.38 -0.61 -16.58
C LEU A 400 14.12 -0.02 -17.23
N ALA A 401 13.18 0.48 -16.45
CA ALA A 401 11.95 1.11 -16.96
C ALA A 401 12.28 2.41 -17.73
N GLU A 402 13.17 3.26 -17.19
CA GLU A 402 13.56 4.53 -17.82
C GLU A 402 14.29 4.33 -19.16
N ARG A 403 15.11 3.29 -19.29
CA ARG A 403 15.82 3.00 -20.55
C ARG A 403 14.93 2.47 -21.66
N ASN A 404 13.69 2.02 -21.32
CA ASN A 404 12.77 1.45 -22.30
C ASN A 404 12.17 2.52 -23.22
N ARG A 405 12.27 2.31 -24.54
CA ARG A 405 11.65 3.18 -25.55
C ARG A 405 10.14 2.99 -25.64
N SER A 406 9.67 1.78 -25.41
CA SER A 406 8.24 1.45 -25.40
C SER A 406 7.55 2.06 -24.20
N ARG A 407 6.53 2.88 -24.42
CA ARG A 407 5.71 3.45 -23.33
C ARG A 407 5.01 2.37 -22.52
N PHE A 408 4.55 1.29 -23.17
CA PHE A 408 3.94 0.15 -22.50
C PHE A 408 4.91 -0.48 -21.49
N SER A 409 6.12 -0.85 -21.94
CA SER A 409 7.13 -1.49 -21.07
C SER A 409 7.55 -0.58 -19.92
N ARG A 410 7.71 0.72 -20.18
CA ARG A 410 8.06 1.72 -19.18
C ARG A 410 6.99 1.85 -18.11
N VAL A 411 5.72 2.03 -18.48
CA VAL A 411 4.59 2.17 -17.54
C VAL A 411 4.43 0.88 -16.73
N TYR A 412 4.52 -0.27 -17.37
CA TYR A 412 4.46 -1.55 -16.69
C TYR A 412 5.60 -1.70 -15.67
N GLY A 413 6.83 -1.31 -16.02
CA GLY A 413 7.98 -1.32 -15.10
C GLY A 413 7.76 -0.44 -13.86
N TYR A 414 7.15 0.75 -14.03
CA TYR A 414 6.77 1.57 -12.88
C TYR A 414 5.69 0.92 -12.01
N CYS A 415 4.71 0.24 -12.63
CA CYS A 415 3.72 -0.52 -11.85
C CYS A 415 4.38 -1.62 -11.01
N VAL A 416 5.33 -2.36 -11.58
CA VAL A 416 6.12 -3.37 -10.85
C VAL A 416 6.87 -2.74 -9.68
N ALA A 417 7.58 -1.63 -9.94
CA ALA A 417 8.37 -0.95 -8.90
C ALA A 417 7.50 -0.46 -7.74
N VAL A 418 6.37 0.19 -8.00
CA VAL A 418 5.52 0.74 -6.93
C VAL A 418 4.79 -0.36 -6.14
N ILE A 419 4.39 -1.47 -6.78
CA ILE A 419 3.79 -2.61 -6.07
C ILE A 419 4.81 -3.24 -5.11
N LEU A 420 6.02 -3.55 -5.62
CA LEU A 420 7.07 -4.13 -4.79
C LEU A 420 7.51 -3.17 -3.67
N PHE A 421 7.63 -1.88 -3.97
CA PHE A 421 7.94 -0.85 -2.96
C PHE A 421 6.88 -0.81 -1.85
N PHE A 422 5.60 -0.84 -2.20
CA PHE A 422 4.53 -0.77 -1.20
C PHE A 422 4.54 -2.00 -0.28
N HIS A 423 4.64 -3.20 -0.86
CA HIS A 423 4.73 -4.43 -0.07
C HIS A 423 5.94 -4.41 0.87
N PHE A 424 7.10 -4.02 0.36
CA PHE A 424 8.32 -3.86 1.15
C PHE A 424 8.16 -2.83 2.28
N ALA A 425 7.67 -1.61 1.96
CA ALA A 425 7.55 -0.53 2.93
C ALA A 425 6.53 -0.84 4.03
N VAL A 426 5.36 -1.40 3.65
CA VAL A 426 4.30 -1.72 4.62
C VAL A 426 4.68 -2.96 5.43
N ASN A 427 5.23 -4.01 4.83
CA ASN A 427 5.63 -5.22 5.56
C ASN A 427 6.69 -4.90 6.63
N ILE A 428 7.79 -4.21 6.26
CA ILE A 428 8.78 -3.79 7.25
C ILE A 428 8.20 -2.78 8.23
N GLY A 429 7.42 -1.81 7.73
CA GLY A 429 6.77 -0.80 8.58
C GLY A 429 5.89 -1.41 9.67
N MET A 430 5.11 -2.47 9.36
CA MET A 430 4.28 -3.13 10.37
C MET A 430 5.10 -3.94 11.37
N THR A 431 6.19 -4.59 10.96
CA THR A 431 7.04 -5.36 11.89
C THR A 431 7.75 -4.47 12.91
N ILE A 432 8.08 -3.23 12.56
CA ILE A 432 8.69 -2.24 13.46
C ILE A 432 7.67 -1.29 14.10
N GLY A 433 6.38 -1.45 13.78
CA GLY A 433 5.27 -0.66 14.35
C GLY A 433 5.15 0.76 13.81
N LEU A 434 5.64 1.04 12.60
CA LEU A 434 5.44 2.30 11.87
C LEU A 434 4.24 2.28 10.93
N ALA A 435 3.74 1.09 10.61
CA ALA A 435 2.55 0.88 9.80
C ALA A 435 1.60 -0.08 10.51
N PRO A 436 0.29 0.01 10.24
CA PRO A 436 -0.68 -0.94 10.76
C PRO A 436 -0.42 -2.36 10.25
N VAL A 437 -0.88 -3.36 11.01
CA VAL A 437 -0.83 -4.76 10.58
C VAL A 437 -1.90 -4.99 9.52
N VAL A 438 -1.48 -5.13 8.27
CA VAL A 438 -2.36 -5.26 7.10
C VAL A 438 -2.40 -6.69 6.55
N GLY A 439 -1.46 -7.55 6.97
CA GLY A 439 -1.39 -8.93 6.51
C GLY A 439 -0.94 -9.04 5.05
N ILE A 440 0.12 -8.32 4.66
CA ILE A 440 0.69 -8.41 3.31
C ILE A 440 2.11 -8.99 3.35
N PRO A 441 2.42 -9.99 2.50
CA PRO A 441 3.70 -10.66 2.51
C PRO A 441 4.83 -9.78 1.96
N LEU A 442 6.05 -10.05 2.41
CA LEU A 442 7.28 -9.49 1.85
C LEU A 442 7.62 -10.21 0.53
N PRO A 443 7.66 -9.51 -0.62
CA PRO A 443 7.84 -10.14 -1.93
C PRO A 443 9.09 -10.99 -2.02
N PHE A 444 9.00 -12.19 -2.58
CA PHE A 444 10.06 -13.18 -2.77
C PHE A 444 10.68 -13.73 -1.48
N PHE A 445 10.25 -13.26 -0.32
CA PHE A 445 10.87 -13.55 0.96
C PHE A 445 9.94 -14.35 1.89
N SER A 446 8.68 -13.91 2.03
CA SER A 446 7.66 -14.55 2.88
C SER A 446 7.22 -15.91 2.36
N TYR A 447 6.81 -16.76 3.28
CA TYR A 447 6.13 -18.02 2.94
C TYR A 447 4.80 -17.75 2.23
N GLY A 448 4.60 -18.40 1.08
CA GLY A 448 3.34 -18.33 0.33
C GLY A 448 3.52 -18.62 -1.15
N GLY A 449 2.83 -19.68 -1.64
CA GLY A 449 2.92 -20.07 -3.05
C GLY A 449 2.27 -19.06 -3.99
N SER A 450 1.04 -18.63 -3.69
CA SER A 450 0.28 -17.70 -4.52
C SER A 450 0.98 -16.34 -4.65
N SER A 451 1.47 -15.78 -3.55
CA SER A 451 2.20 -14.51 -3.55
C SER A 451 3.54 -14.62 -4.30
N LEU A 452 4.32 -15.69 -4.06
CA LEU A 452 5.58 -15.90 -4.76
C LEU A 452 5.38 -15.99 -6.27
N TRP A 453 4.36 -16.74 -6.73
CA TRP A 453 4.08 -16.89 -8.16
C TRP A 453 3.59 -15.59 -8.79
N SER A 454 2.73 -14.85 -8.11
CA SER A 454 2.21 -13.59 -8.62
C SER A 454 3.31 -12.53 -8.75
N PHE A 455 4.21 -12.40 -7.75
CA PHE A 455 5.35 -11.48 -7.83
C PHE A 455 6.38 -11.95 -8.87
N THR A 456 6.55 -13.25 -9.03
CA THR A 456 7.41 -13.80 -10.09
C THR A 456 6.86 -13.46 -11.47
N LEU A 457 5.56 -13.68 -11.70
CA LEU A 457 4.89 -13.26 -12.94
C LEU A 457 5.04 -11.76 -13.19
N LEU A 458 4.76 -10.94 -12.16
CA LEU A 458 4.85 -9.49 -12.24
C LEU A 458 6.26 -9.04 -12.67
N LEU A 459 7.30 -9.59 -12.06
CA LEU A 459 8.69 -9.23 -12.33
C LEU A 459 9.17 -9.78 -13.68
N PHE A 460 8.90 -11.05 -13.98
CA PHE A 460 9.46 -11.69 -15.19
C PHE A 460 8.77 -11.27 -16.49
N VAL A 461 7.51 -10.87 -16.44
CA VAL A 461 6.86 -10.16 -17.55
C VAL A 461 7.62 -8.85 -17.83
N PHE A 462 8.01 -8.09 -16.79
CA PHE A 462 8.81 -6.88 -16.99
C PHE A 462 10.18 -7.16 -17.56
N ILE A 463 10.90 -8.18 -17.04
CA ILE A 463 12.22 -8.57 -17.57
C ILE A 463 12.11 -8.97 -19.06
N ARG A 464 11.06 -9.69 -19.45
CA ARG A 464 10.82 -10.06 -20.85
C ARG A 464 10.53 -8.85 -21.73
N LEU A 465 9.74 -7.90 -21.23
CA LEU A 465 9.47 -6.65 -21.94
C LEU A 465 10.75 -5.79 -22.09
N ASP A 466 11.61 -5.75 -21.10
CA ASP A 466 12.90 -5.06 -21.18
C ASP A 466 13.85 -5.76 -22.14
N ALA A 467 13.93 -7.08 -22.16
CA ALA A 467 14.75 -7.86 -23.08
C ALA A 467 14.36 -7.62 -24.54
N SER A 468 13.09 -7.28 -24.81
CA SER A 468 12.57 -6.97 -26.15
C SER A 468 12.76 -5.51 -26.59
N ARG A 469 13.47 -4.68 -25.83
CA ARG A 469 13.64 -3.24 -26.09
C ARG A 469 14.23 -2.89 -27.45
N PHE A 470 14.96 -3.82 -28.08
CA PHE A 470 15.53 -3.68 -29.41
C PHE A 470 14.63 -4.26 -30.52
N GLU A 471 13.62 -5.05 -30.17
CA GLU A 471 12.59 -5.50 -31.08
C GLU A 471 11.75 -4.27 -31.45
N GLN A 472 11.57 -4.01 -32.79
CA GLN A 472 10.63 -2.97 -33.24
C GLN A 472 9.19 -3.47 -32.87
N LEU A 473 8.69 -3.04 -31.74
CA LEU A 473 7.29 -3.21 -31.40
C LEU A 473 6.48 -2.24 -32.28
N SER A 474 6.21 -2.65 -33.52
CA SER A 474 5.25 -1.97 -34.39
C SER A 474 3.86 -2.16 -33.82
N PHE A 475 3.28 -1.09 -33.27
CA PHE A 475 1.91 -1.00 -32.80
C PHE A 475 1.07 -0.17 -33.75
#